data_acccda4b6301b6ee4b52fce96dd65bab
#
_entry.id   acccda4b6301b6ee4b52fce96dd65bab
#
_cell.length_a   1.000
_cell.length_b   1.000
_cell.length_c   1.000
_cell.angle_alpha   90.00
_cell.angle_beta   90.00
_cell.angle_gamma   90.00
#
_symmetry.space_group_name_H-M   'P 1'
#
loop_
_entity.id
_entity.type
_entity.pdbx_description
1 polymer ?
#
loop_
_entity_poly.entity_id
_entity_poly.type
_entity_poly.pdbx_seq_one_letter_code
_entity_poly.pdbx_strand_id
1 'polypeptide(L)'
;MNGLEPVGGDAQAPREPTRRLFFALWPSEALQSALTHATRKAVRACGGRPVPAHNLHVTLAFLGSVPERRIPELRLIADQVAATFPQEATPLRLTFDRIEHWKKAHIICAIAEAQSEGAAAPVDSLAGTLKKEALGAGFAPDLKPFQAHVTVARKVARPPRSLEMPSVLWSFTDFALVESRTEAAGALYSVIDLWTLGR
;
A
#
# COMPACT_ATOMS: atom_id res chain seq x y z
N MET A 1 63.88 -7.35 15.11
CA MET A 1 62.70 -8.05 14.54
C MET A 1 61.48 -7.23 14.93
N ASN A 2 61.07 -6.36 14.03
CA ASN A 2 59.89 -5.50 14.25
C ASN A 2 58.64 -6.20 13.72
N GLY A 3 57.77 -6.60 14.64
CA GLY A 3 56.42 -7.04 14.33
C GLY A 3 55.52 -5.83 14.04
N LEU A 4 55.13 -5.64 12.80
CA LEU A 4 54.08 -4.71 12.40
C LEU A 4 52.73 -5.39 12.71
N GLU A 5 52.02 -4.85 13.69
CA GLU A 5 50.59 -5.15 13.91
C GLU A 5 49.77 -4.53 12.77
N PRO A 6 48.82 -5.24 12.16
CA PRO A 6 47.91 -4.63 11.21
C PRO A 6 46.81 -3.87 11.97
N VAL A 7 46.90 -2.55 12.01
CA VAL A 7 45.84 -1.66 12.40
C VAL A 7 44.90 -1.53 11.19
N GLY A 8 43.73 -2.09 11.27
CA GLY A 8 42.73 -1.97 10.19
C GLY A 8 41.36 -2.48 10.65
N GLY A 9 40.83 -1.90 11.73
CA GLY A 9 39.41 -2.01 12.06
C GLY A 9 38.64 -1.02 11.18
N ASP A 10 38.07 -1.47 10.06
CA ASP A 10 37.05 -0.72 9.30
C ASP A 10 35.85 -0.51 10.24
N ALA A 11 35.85 0.64 10.93
CA ALA A 11 34.69 1.14 11.63
C ALA A 11 33.62 1.47 10.56
N GLN A 12 32.73 0.50 10.30
CA GLN A 12 31.60 0.66 9.41
C GLN A 12 30.77 1.85 9.90
N ALA A 13 30.68 2.91 9.10
CA ALA A 13 29.90 4.09 9.43
C ALA A 13 28.47 3.67 9.83
N PRO A 14 27.87 4.31 10.85
CA PRO A 14 26.52 3.98 11.28
C PRO A 14 25.57 3.99 10.10
N ARG A 15 24.86 2.89 9.85
CA ARG A 15 23.88 2.82 8.77
C ARG A 15 22.80 3.86 9.04
N GLU A 16 22.53 4.69 8.03
CA GLU A 16 21.48 5.69 8.09
C GLU A 16 20.13 5.05 8.45
N PRO A 17 19.34 5.62 9.39
CA PRO A 17 18.03 5.12 9.75
C PRO A 17 17.09 5.19 8.54
N THR A 18 16.37 4.11 8.30
CA THR A 18 15.40 4.00 7.20
C THR A 18 14.04 3.60 7.71
N ARG A 19 12.99 4.06 7.02
CA ARG A 19 11.61 3.64 7.23
C ARG A 19 11.08 2.94 5.99
N ARG A 20 10.27 1.90 6.20
CA ARG A 20 9.58 1.22 5.10
C ARG A 20 8.26 1.93 4.82
N LEU A 21 8.17 2.59 3.66
CA LEU A 21 7.09 3.51 3.33
C LEU A 21 6.31 3.09 2.10
N PHE A 22 5.06 3.53 2.03
CA PHE A 22 4.19 3.40 0.87
C PHE A 22 3.09 4.48 0.88
N PHE A 23 2.61 4.89 -0.29
CA PHE A 23 1.38 5.67 -0.44
C PHE A 23 0.18 4.74 -0.53
N ALA A 24 -0.93 5.14 0.10
CA ALA A 24 -2.15 4.33 0.16
C ALA A 24 -3.44 5.15 0.21
N LEU A 25 -4.54 4.56 -0.23
CA LEU A 25 -5.87 4.97 0.18
C LEU A 25 -6.18 4.28 1.51
N TRP A 26 -6.47 5.08 2.54
CA TRP A 26 -6.68 4.61 3.91
C TRP A 26 -8.14 4.75 4.31
N PRO A 27 -8.91 3.64 4.35
CA PRO A 27 -10.35 3.71 4.60
C PRO A 27 -10.67 3.98 6.08
N SER A 28 -11.86 4.53 6.31
CA SER A 28 -12.41 4.65 7.67
C SER A 28 -12.69 3.28 8.30
N GLU A 29 -12.82 3.24 9.61
CA GLU A 29 -13.15 2.01 10.35
C GLU A 29 -14.45 1.34 9.85
N ALA A 30 -15.46 2.14 9.50
CA ALA A 30 -16.71 1.63 8.95
C ALA A 30 -16.50 0.90 7.62
N LEU A 31 -15.69 1.46 6.72
CA LEU A 31 -15.35 0.84 5.43
C LEU A 31 -14.49 -0.42 5.62
N GLN A 32 -13.53 -0.39 6.55
CA GLN A 32 -12.72 -1.56 6.92
C GLN A 32 -13.59 -2.70 7.46
N SER A 33 -14.54 -2.38 8.35
CA SER A 33 -15.47 -3.33 8.92
C SER A 33 -16.39 -3.96 7.87
N ALA A 34 -16.91 -3.16 6.94
CA ALA A 34 -17.75 -3.63 5.84
C ALA A 34 -17.01 -4.65 4.97
N LEU A 35 -15.75 -4.36 4.56
CA LEU A 35 -14.95 -5.27 3.77
C LEU A 35 -14.56 -6.54 4.54
N THR A 36 -14.22 -6.40 5.82
CA THR A 36 -13.95 -7.56 6.71
C THR A 36 -15.16 -8.49 6.78
N HIS A 37 -16.36 -7.91 6.92
CA HIS A 37 -17.60 -8.70 6.95
C HIS A 37 -17.85 -9.41 5.61
N ALA A 38 -17.74 -8.69 4.49
CA ALA A 38 -17.97 -9.24 3.15
C ALA A 38 -17.01 -10.38 2.80
N THR A 39 -15.75 -10.30 3.21
CA THR A 39 -14.71 -11.29 2.90
C THR A 39 -14.60 -12.42 3.92
N ARG A 40 -15.32 -12.35 5.05
CA ARG A 40 -15.20 -13.28 6.20
C ARG A 40 -15.29 -14.75 5.82
N LYS A 41 -16.22 -15.12 4.92
CA LYS A 41 -16.44 -16.52 4.51
C LYS A 41 -15.22 -17.09 3.78
N ALA A 42 -14.68 -16.34 2.83
CA ALA A 42 -13.49 -16.73 2.07
C ALA A 42 -12.23 -16.78 2.96
N VAL A 43 -12.05 -15.78 3.83
CA VAL A 43 -10.92 -15.71 4.77
C VAL A 43 -10.92 -16.91 5.73
N ARG A 44 -12.08 -17.31 6.26
CA ARG A 44 -12.20 -18.51 7.11
C ARG A 44 -11.90 -19.81 6.35
N ALA A 45 -12.28 -19.88 5.08
CA ALA A 45 -12.11 -21.09 4.28
C ALA A 45 -10.68 -21.31 3.76
N CYS A 46 -9.84 -20.27 3.71
CA CYS A 46 -8.52 -20.34 3.08
C CYS A 46 -7.40 -20.92 3.98
N GLY A 47 -7.66 -21.08 5.27
CA GLY A 47 -6.65 -21.53 6.25
C GLY A 47 -5.46 -20.56 6.43
N GLY A 48 -5.58 -19.32 5.96
CA GLY A 48 -4.59 -18.28 6.12
C GLY A 48 -4.79 -17.47 7.40
N ARG A 49 -3.90 -16.49 7.60
CA ARG A 49 -4.01 -15.52 8.69
C ARG A 49 -4.80 -14.29 8.20
N PRO A 50 -5.94 -13.94 8.82
CA PRO A 50 -6.66 -12.71 8.50
C PRO A 50 -5.77 -11.49 8.67
N VAL A 51 -5.91 -10.50 7.79
CA VAL A 51 -5.35 -9.16 8.01
C VAL A 51 -6.28 -8.43 8.98
N PRO A 52 -5.76 -7.83 10.07
CA PRO A 52 -6.56 -7.03 10.98
C PRO A 52 -7.29 -5.90 10.24
N ALA A 53 -8.53 -5.59 10.64
CA ALA A 53 -9.36 -4.60 9.94
C ALA A 53 -8.65 -3.25 9.79
N HIS A 54 -8.02 -2.75 10.86
CA HIS A 54 -7.28 -1.47 10.88
C HIS A 54 -6.07 -1.43 9.93
N ASN A 55 -5.64 -2.57 9.38
CA ASN A 55 -4.56 -2.67 8.40
C ASN A 55 -5.07 -2.80 6.96
N LEU A 56 -6.39 -2.82 6.73
CA LEU A 56 -6.96 -2.90 5.38
C LEU A 56 -6.78 -1.56 4.66
N HIS A 57 -6.15 -1.57 3.49
CA HIS A 57 -5.87 -0.39 2.68
C HIS A 57 -5.65 -0.79 1.21
N VAL A 58 -5.68 0.19 0.31
CA VAL A 58 -5.22 0.02 -1.07
C VAL A 58 -3.87 0.68 -1.22
N THR A 59 -2.81 -0.08 -1.53
CA THR A 59 -1.49 0.48 -1.81
C THR A 59 -1.48 1.14 -3.18
N LEU A 60 -1.11 2.42 -3.24
CA LEU A 60 -0.94 3.19 -4.49
C LEU A 60 0.49 3.07 -5.05
N ALA A 61 1.49 3.30 -4.20
CA ALA A 61 2.89 3.22 -4.57
C ALA A 61 3.73 2.71 -3.40
N PHE A 62 4.36 1.56 -3.56
CA PHE A 62 5.25 0.99 -2.55
C PHE A 62 6.67 1.52 -2.78
N LEU A 63 7.26 2.20 -1.77
CA LEU A 63 8.54 2.89 -1.86
C LEU A 63 9.71 2.07 -1.26
N GLY A 64 9.40 1.04 -0.47
CA GLY A 64 10.43 0.26 0.24
C GLY A 64 11.09 1.00 1.38
N SER A 65 12.36 0.71 1.63
CA SER A 65 13.15 1.35 2.68
C SER A 65 13.65 2.72 2.21
N VAL A 66 13.18 3.77 2.85
CA VAL A 66 13.49 5.17 2.54
C VAL A 66 14.32 5.75 3.69
N PRO A 67 15.48 6.40 3.42
CA PRO A 67 16.22 7.14 4.43
C PRO A 67 15.36 8.22 5.09
N GLU A 68 15.41 8.34 6.42
CA GLU A 68 14.54 9.29 7.14
C GLU A 68 14.71 10.74 6.67
N ARG A 69 15.94 11.15 6.33
CA ARG A 69 16.23 12.50 5.80
C ARG A 69 15.52 12.80 4.48
N ARG A 70 15.06 11.78 3.73
CA ARG A 70 14.37 11.92 2.44
C ARG A 70 12.83 11.95 2.57
N ILE A 71 12.28 11.74 3.77
CA ILE A 71 10.82 11.81 3.99
C ILE A 71 10.24 13.21 3.60
N PRO A 72 10.91 14.35 3.89
CA PRO A 72 10.41 15.63 3.40
C PRO A 72 10.26 15.75 1.88
N GLU A 73 11.11 15.07 1.09
CA GLU A 73 10.97 15.03 -0.38
C GLU A 73 9.68 14.30 -0.80
N LEU A 74 9.33 13.21 -0.11
CA LEU A 74 8.06 12.50 -0.36
C LEU A 74 6.83 13.34 -0.02
N ARG A 75 6.91 14.17 1.02
CA ARG A 75 5.86 15.13 1.36
C ARG A 75 5.64 16.16 0.26
N LEU A 76 6.72 16.75 -0.27
CA LEU A 76 6.65 17.68 -1.40
C LEU A 76 6.04 17.05 -2.65
N ILE A 77 6.39 15.80 -2.96
CA ILE A 77 5.79 15.05 -4.06
C ILE A 77 4.28 14.90 -3.82
N ALA A 78 3.89 14.48 -2.62
CA ALA A 78 2.49 14.28 -2.28
C ALA A 78 1.68 15.58 -2.31
N ASP A 79 2.25 16.70 -1.83
CA ASP A 79 1.64 18.04 -1.90
C ASP A 79 1.37 18.43 -3.35
N GLN A 80 2.34 18.26 -4.25
CA GLN A 80 2.21 18.56 -5.68
C GLN A 80 1.15 17.69 -6.35
N VAL A 81 1.16 16.38 -6.07
CA VAL A 81 0.19 15.44 -6.64
C VAL A 81 -1.22 15.76 -6.15
N ALA A 82 -1.40 16.05 -4.87
CA ALA A 82 -2.70 16.43 -4.30
C ALA A 82 -3.24 17.73 -4.91
N ALA A 83 -2.39 18.76 -5.04
CA ALA A 83 -2.77 20.06 -5.58
C ALA A 83 -3.10 20.03 -7.08
N THR A 84 -2.49 19.11 -7.84
CA THR A 84 -2.71 19.00 -9.30
C THR A 84 -3.75 17.94 -9.66
N PHE A 85 -4.26 17.19 -8.66
CA PHE A 85 -5.27 16.17 -8.93
C PHE A 85 -6.61 16.81 -9.30
N PRO A 86 -7.29 16.35 -10.40
CA PRO A 86 -8.53 16.96 -10.85
C PRO A 86 -9.63 16.88 -9.78
N GLN A 87 -10.25 18.02 -9.45
CA GLN A 87 -11.30 18.09 -8.44
C GLN A 87 -12.56 17.30 -8.85
N GLU A 88 -12.87 17.29 -10.14
CA GLU A 88 -13.98 16.52 -10.72
C GLU A 88 -13.81 15.00 -10.61
N ALA A 89 -12.58 14.53 -10.40
CA ALA A 89 -12.27 13.12 -10.16
C ALA A 89 -12.44 12.71 -8.69
N THR A 90 -12.85 13.63 -7.83
CA THR A 90 -13.05 13.40 -6.39
C THR A 90 -14.55 13.36 -6.08
N PRO A 91 -15.04 12.45 -5.21
CA PRO A 91 -14.29 11.43 -4.50
C PRO A 91 -13.89 10.23 -5.36
N LEU A 92 -12.71 9.69 -5.11
CA LEU A 92 -12.26 8.43 -5.68
C LEU A 92 -13.16 7.29 -5.21
N ARG A 93 -13.58 6.41 -6.12
CA ARG A 93 -14.47 5.29 -5.79
C ARG A 93 -13.89 3.98 -6.24
N LEU A 94 -13.96 2.96 -5.38
CA LEU A 94 -13.56 1.59 -5.64
C LEU A 94 -14.66 0.64 -5.20
N THR A 95 -15.14 -0.18 -6.11
CA THR A 95 -16.14 -1.23 -5.82
C THR A 95 -15.43 -2.58 -5.79
N PHE A 96 -15.33 -3.16 -4.60
CA PHE A 96 -14.78 -4.51 -4.41
C PHE A 96 -15.90 -5.52 -4.55
N ASP A 97 -15.81 -6.41 -5.53
CA ASP A 97 -16.89 -7.36 -5.88
C ASP A 97 -16.42 -8.81 -5.99
N ARG A 98 -15.11 -9.04 -6.04
CA ARG A 98 -14.54 -10.38 -6.17
C ARG A 98 -13.29 -10.57 -5.32
N ILE A 99 -12.97 -11.83 -5.09
CA ILE A 99 -11.80 -12.28 -4.35
C ILE A 99 -10.87 -13.01 -5.30
N GLU A 100 -9.58 -12.72 -5.21
CA GLU A 100 -8.55 -13.46 -5.93
C GLU A 100 -7.54 -14.09 -4.97
N HIS A 101 -7.08 -15.31 -5.34
CA HIS A 101 -5.97 -15.97 -4.67
C HIS A 101 -4.68 -15.75 -5.45
N TRP A 102 -3.78 -14.97 -4.91
CA TRP A 102 -2.47 -14.76 -5.49
C TRP A 102 -1.49 -15.82 -4.98
N LYS A 103 -1.42 -16.92 -5.72
CA LYS A 103 -0.71 -18.16 -5.34
C LYS A 103 0.75 -17.90 -4.95
N LYS A 104 1.53 -17.16 -5.77
CA LYS A 104 2.95 -16.88 -5.52
C LYS A 104 3.19 -16.10 -4.24
N ALA A 105 2.29 -15.20 -3.90
CA ALA A 105 2.38 -14.37 -2.69
C ALA A 105 1.74 -15.04 -1.46
N HIS A 106 1.02 -16.14 -1.62
CA HIS A 106 0.26 -16.82 -0.59
C HIS A 106 -0.73 -15.89 0.13
N ILE A 107 -1.47 -15.07 -0.65
CA ILE A 107 -2.43 -14.10 -0.13
C ILE A 107 -3.79 -14.24 -0.83
N ILE A 108 -4.83 -13.78 -0.13
CA ILE A 108 -6.14 -13.50 -0.71
C ILE A 108 -6.35 -12.00 -0.72
N CYS A 109 -6.81 -11.49 -1.86
CA CYS A 109 -7.13 -10.10 -2.07
C CYS A 109 -8.60 -9.91 -2.45
N ALA A 110 -9.25 -8.90 -1.90
CA ALA A 110 -10.44 -8.31 -2.48
C ALA A 110 -9.99 -7.40 -3.63
N ILE A 111 -10.58 -7.57 -4.80
CA ILE A 111 -10.23 -6.83 -6.01
C ILE A 111 -11.34 -5.84 -6.33
N ALA A 112 -10.95 -4.61 -6.64
CA ALA A 112 -11.89 -3.64 -7.16
C ALA A 112 -12.13 -3.90 -8.66
N GLU A 113 -13.37 -3.71 -9.09
CA GLU A 113 -13.74 -3.71 -10.49
C GLU A 113 -12.93 -2.65 -11.24
N ALA A 114 -12.38 -3.05 -12.39
CA ALA A 114 -11.77 -2.10 -13.31
C ALA A 114 -12.87 -1.14 -13.77
N GLN A 115 -12.74 0.15 -13.44
CA GLN A 115 -13.69 1.15 -13.94
C GLN A 115 -13.56 1.21 -15.47
N SER A 116 -14.71 1.09 -16.10
CA SER A 116 -14.92 0.89 -17.53
C SER A 116 -14.07 1.76 -18.47
N GLU A 117 -13.82 1.18 -19.64
CA GLU A 117 -13.06 1.63 -20.80
C GLU A 117 -13.13 3.14 -21.08
N GLY A 118 -11.96 3.77 -21.26
CA GLY A 118 -11.80 5.04 -21.94
C GLY A 118 -11.07 6.16 -21.24
N ALA A 119 -11.00 6.19 -19.92
CA ALA A 119 -10.09 7.04 -19.17
C ALA A 119 -9.45 6.18 -18.06
N ALA A 120 -8.15 6.28 -17.87
CA ALA A 120 -7.50 5.64 -16.72
C ALA A 120 -8.30 5.99 -15.48
N ALA A 121 -8.78 4.97 -14.75
CA ALA A 121 -9.58 5.21 -13.56
C ALA A 121 -8.83 6.23 -12.67
N PRO A 122 -9.51 7.19 -12.04
CA PRO A 122 -8.84 8.23 -11.25
C PRO A 122 -7.84 7.67 -10.22
N VAL A 123 -8.10 6.49 -9.68
CA VAL A 123 -7.19 5.80 -8.74
C VAL A 123 -5.93 5.30 -9.44
N ASP A 124 -6.03 4.79 -10.67
CA ASP A 124 -4.89 4.35 -11.49
C ASP A 124 -4.02 5.54 -11.86
N SER A 125 -4.64 6.67 -12.22
CA SER A 125 -3.97 7.93 -12.51
C SER A 125 -3.21 8.44 -11.27
N LEU A 126 -3.83 8.46 -10.10
CA LEU A 126 -3.19 8.84 -8.84
C LEU A 126 -1.99 7.95 -8.53
N ALA A 127 -2.16 6.62 -8.61
CA ALA A 127 -1.08 5.66 -8.36
C ALA A 127 0.05 5.82 -9.37
N GLY A 128 -0.27 6.00 -10.65
CA GLY A 128 0.71 6.23 -11.72
C GLY A 128 1.51 7.51 -11.53
N THR A 129 0.84 8.61 -11.18
CA THR A 129 1.47 9.91 -10.91
C THR A 129 2.40 9.83 -9.70
N LEU A 130 1.93 9.27 -8.57
CA LEU A 130 2.77 9.09 -7.38
C LEU A 130 4.03 8.25 -7.67
N LYS A 131 3.90 7.16 -8.43
CA LYS A 131 5.05 6.34 -8.84
C LYS A 131 6.02 7.10 -9.75
N LYS A 132 5.50 7.83 -10.73
CA LYS A 132 6.29 8.62 -11.69
C LYS A 132 7.09 9.71 -10.97
N GLU A 133 6.44 10.51 -10.12
CA GLU A 133 7.09 11.60 -9.40
C GLU A 133 8.12 11.05 -8.39
N ALA A 134 7.81 9.97 -7.66
CA ALA A 134 8.77 9.33 -6.79
C ALA A 134 10.00 8.79 -7.57
N LEU A 135 9.78 8.16 -8.72
CA LEU A 135 10.88 7.69 -9.58
C LEU A 135 11.73 8.85 -10.09
N GLY A 136 11.10 9.94 -10.54
CA GLY A 136 11.79 11.16 -11.00
C GLY A 136 12.66 11.81 -9.91
N ALA A 137 12.25 11.70 -8.65
CA ALA A 137 13.02 12.14 -7.49
C ALA A 137 14.10 11.12 -7.03
N GLY A 138 14.29 10.01 -7.76
CA GLY A 138 15.31 9.00 -7.44
C GLY A 138 14.94 8.05 -6.30
N PHE A 139 13.64 7.88 -6.00
CA PHE A 139 13.14 6.75 -5.24
C PHE A 139 12.96 5.52 -6.16
N ALA A 140 12.81 4.35 -5.58
CA ALA A 140 12.64 3.09 -6.33
C ALA A 140 11.25 2.47 -6.05
N PRO A 141 10.14 3.08 -6.53
CA PRO A 141 8.82 2.51 -6.35
C PRO A 141 8.66 1.19 -7.10
N ASP A 142 7.75 0.31 -6.64
CA ASP A 142 7.34 -0.87 -7.40
C ASP A 142 6.62 -0.43 -8.69
N LEU A 143 7.25 -0.72 -9.85
CA LEU A 143 6.75 -0.31 -11.17
C LEU A 143 5.76 -1.31 -11.80
N LYS A 144 5.33 -2.34 -11.07
CA LYS A 144 4.30 -3.25 -11.58
C LYS A 144 3.03 -2.48 -11.96
N PRO A 145 2.29 -2.95 -12.99
CA PRO A 145 0.98 -2.41 -13.30
C PRO A 145 0.12 -2.31 -12.04
N PHE A 146 -0.56 -1.19 -11.88
CA PHE A 146 -1.43 -0.99 -10.74
C PHE A 146 -2.68 -1.85 -10.91
N GLN A 147 -3.10 -2.49 -9.82
CA GLN A 147 -4.37 -3.17 -9.69
C GLN A 147 -4.93 -2.83 -8.30
N ALA A 148 -6.06 -2.17 -8.28
CA ALA A 148 -6.70 -1.80 -7.02
C ALA A 148 -7.13 -3.06 -6.26
N HIS A 149 -6.51 -3.30 -5.12
CA HIS A 149 -6.78 -4.47 -4.29
C HIS A 149 -6.55 -4.20 -2.81
N VAL A 150 -7.22 -4.98 -1.97
CA VAL A 150 -6.99 -5.03 -0.52
C VAL A 150 -6.60 -6.44 -0.12
N THR A 151 -5.43 -6.62 0.47
CA THR A 151 -5.04 -7.92 1.04
C THR A 151 -5.88 -8.20 2.29
N VAL A 152 -6.66 -9.28 2.27
CA VAL A 152 -7.57 -9.66 3.38
C VAL A 152 -7.09 -10.87 4.18
N ALA A 153 -6.21 -11.71 3.60
CA ALA A 153 -5.53 -12.80 4.31
C ALA A 153 -4.13 -13.06 3.76
N ARG A 154 -3.23 -13.49 4.63
CA ARG A 154 -1.84 -13.86 4.32
C ARG A 154 -1.56 -15.31 4.74
N LYS A 155 -0.44 -15.89 4.26
CA LYS A 155 -0.05 -17.29 4.54
C LYS A 155 -1.17 -18.27 4.19
N VAL A 156 -1.80 -18.05 3.06
CA VAL A 156 -2.93 -18.85 2.56
C VAL A 156 -2.41 -20.21 2.11
N ALA A 157 -2.89 -21.27 2.74
CA ALA A 157 -2.49 -22.65 2.44
C ALA A 157 -3.34 -23.26 1.31
N ARG A 158 -4.59 -22.82 1.17
CA ARG A 158 -5.55 -23.36 0.19
C ARG A 158 -6.41 -22.23 -0.38
N PRO A 159 -6.72 -22.27 -1.69
CA PRO A 159 -7.66 -21.29 -2.25
C PRO A 159 -9.04 -21.49 -1.58
N PRO A 160 -9.83 -20.43 -1.37
CA PRO A 160 -11.21 -20.55 -0.92
C PRO A 160 -12.04 -21.24 -2.01
N ARG A 161 -13.08 -21.96 -1.59
CA ARG A 161 -13.98 -22.69 -2.52
C ARG A 161 -14.82 -21.74 -3.38
N SER A 162 -15.15 -20.56 -2.85
CA SER A 162 -15.85 -19.50 -3.57
C SER A 162 -15.00 -18.22 -3.52
N LEU A 163 -14.91 -17.54 -4.65
CA LEU A 163 -14.27 -16.25 -4.83
C LEU A 163 -15.28 -15.10 -4.87
N GLU A 164 -16.55 -15.42 -4.69
CA GLU A 164 -17.64 -14.45 -4.63
C GLU A 164 -17.68 -13.75 -3.27
N MET A 165 -18.03 -12.48 -3.30
CA MET A 165 -18.28 -11.66 -2.12
C MET A 165 -19.39 -10.65 -2.41
N PRO A 166 -20.12 -10.18 -1.38
CA PRO A 166 -20.99 -9.02 -1.53
C PRO A 166 -20.18 -7.81 -1.98
N SER A 167 -20.74 -7.02 -2.88
CA SER A 167 -20.09 -5.78 -3.36
C SER A 167 -19.93 -4.78 -2.21
N VAL A 168 -18.75 -4.17 -2.11
CA VAL A 168 -18.41 -3.16 -1.10
C VAL A 168 -17.84 -1.93 -1.80
N LEU A 169 -18.49 -0.79 -1.64
CA LEU A 169 -18.02 0.49 -2.17
C LEU A 169 -17.16 1.22 -1.13
N TRP A 170 -15.97 1.61 -1.53
CA TRP A 170 -15.11 2.55 -0.81
C TRP A 170 -15.03 3.87 -1.55
N SER A 171 -15.04 4.97 -0.79
CA SER A 171 -14.95 6.34 -1.30
C SER A 171 -13.89 7.11 -0.52
N PHE A 172 -13.04 7.87 -1.24
CA PHE A 172 -11.92 8.60 -0.68
C PHE A 172 -11.84 10.02 -1.23
N THR A 173 -11.51 10.94 -0.36
CA THR A 173 -11.17 12.33 -0.68
C THR A 173 -9.70 12.65 -0.44
N ASP A 174 -8.95 11.68 0.06
CA ASP A 174 -7.57 11.81 0.48
C ASP A 174 -6.76 10.54 0.23
N PHE A 175 -5.44 10.67 0.31
CA PHE A 175 -4.49 9.56 0.36
C PHE A 175 -3.45 9.80 1.46
N ALA A 176 -2.76 8.74 1.86
CA ALA A 176 -1.85 8.72 2.99
C ALA A 176 -0.43 8.32 2.60
N LEU A 177 0.57 8.84 3.32
CA LEU A 177 1.89 8.22 3.46
C LEU A 177 1.87 7.35 4.71
N VAL A 178 2.25 6.09 4.56
CA VAL A 178 2.13 5.06 5.60
C VAL A 178 3.48 4.42 5.86
N GLU A 179 3.83 4.25 7.12
CA GLU A 179 4.97 3.45 7.57
C GLU A 179 4.54 2.00 7.83
N SER A 180 5.37 1.06 7.37
CA SER A 180 5.23 -0.37 7.66
C SER A 180 6.35 -0.82 8.58
N ARG A 181 6.00 -1.30 9.76
CA ARG A 181 6.92 -1.96 10.70
C ARG A 181 6.61 -3.44 10.77
N THR A 182 7.67 -4.26 10.79
CA THR A 182 7.50 -5.70 10.98
C THR A 182 7.70 -6.00 12.46
N GLU A 183 6.67 -6.51 13.11
CA GLU A 183 6.69 -6.93 14.49
C GLU A 183 6.48 -8.44 14.61
N ALA A 184 6.73 -9.01 15.80
CA ALA A 184 6.53 -10.43 16.05
C ALA A 184 5.08 -10.89 15.76
N ALA A 185 4.11 -10.03 16.05
CA ALA A 185 2.69 -10.29 15.82
C ALA A 185 2.27 -10.12 14.35
N GLY A 186 3.07 -9.44 13.52
CA GLY A 186 2.76 -9.16 12.11
C GLY A 186 3.17 -7.75 11.68
N ALA A 187 2.66 -7.30 10.54
CA ALA A 187 2.90 -5.93 10.08
C ALA A 187 2.03 -4.95 10.87
N LEU A 188 2.66 -3.93 11.41
CA LEU A 188 2.01 -2.74 11.97
C LEU A 188 2.13 -1.61 10.96
N TYR A 189 1.01 -0.96 10.67
CA TYR A 189 0.96 0.19 9.78
C TYR A 189 0.57 1.44 10.57
N SER A 190 1.28 2.55 10.28
CA SER A 190 1.02 3.85 10.90
C SER A 190 0.93 4.91 9.81
N VAL A 191 -0.19 5.61 9.73
CA VAL A 191 -0.34 6.77 8.86
C VAL A 191 0.58 7.87 9.39
N ILE A 192 1.47 8.38 8.53
CA ILE A 192 2.39 9.48 8.86
C ILE A 192 1.75 10.82 8.51
N ASP A 193 1.22 10.92 7.29
CA ASP A 193 0.62 12.13 6.75
C ASP A 193 -0.58 11.80 5.85
N LEU A 194 -1.49 12.77 5.67
CA LEU A 194 -2.68 12.71 4.82
C LEU A 194 -2.74 13.93 3.90
N TRP A 195 -3.15 13.73 2.65
CA TRP A 195 -3.35 14.78 1.64
C TRP A 195 -4.75 14.70 1.06
N THR A 196 -5.48 15.80 1.15
CA THR A 196 -6.79 15.96 0.50
C THR A 196 -6.58 16.25 -0.98
N LEU A 197 -7.32 15.55 -1.84
CA LEU A 197 -7.25 15.69 -3.29
C LEU A 197 -8.10 16.87 -3.79
N GLY A 198 -7.62 17.56 -4.83
CA GLY A 198 -8.41 18.58 -5.53
C GLY A 198 -8.67 19.86 -4.73
N ARG A 199 -7.72 20.28 -3.90
CA ARG A 199 -7.77 21.57 -3.19
C ARG A 199 -6.96 22.63 -3.88
#